data_6e44501e7e82b5341dc633925d06f343
#
_entry.id   6e44501e7e82b5341dc633925d06f343
#
_cell.length_a   1.000
_cell.length_b   1.000
_cell.length_c   1.000
_cell.angle_alpha   90.00
_cell.angle_beta   90.00
_cell.angle_gamma   90.00
#
_symmetry.space_group_name_H-M   'P 1'
#
loop_
_entity.id
_entity.type
_entity.pdbx_description
1 polymer ?
#
loop_
_entity_poly.entity_id
_entity_poly.type
_entity_poly.pdbx_seq_one_letter_code
_entity_poly.pdbx_strand_id
1 'polypeptide(L)'
;MTGDEAIDRATFDELASNAGADFARELAATFLADAPTMIAALRAALEAGDAVAFRRTAHSLKSNAQTFGAFALGAKAKALETTGLDAVRAAGGAPLAGLEREYARAAAALGELARG
;
A
#
# COMPACT_ATOMS: atom_id res chain seq x y z
N MET A 1 -8.19 17.28 -10.04
CA MET A 1 -8.20 15.89 -9.98
C MET A 1 -7.39 15.17 -8.98
N THR A 2 -7.22 15.77 -7.85
CA THR A 2 -6.44 15.15 -6.79
C THR A 2 -7.02 13.82 -6.32
N GLY A 3 -8.35 13.65 -6.39
CA GLY A 3 -8.97 12.42 -5.95
C GLY A 3 -8.55 11.19 -6.73
N ASP A 4 -8.02 11.38 -7.93
CA ASP A 4 -7.62 10.27 -8.80
C ASP A 4 -6.12 10.00 -8.77
N GLU A 5 -5.37 10.79 -8.03
CA GLU A 5 -3.93 10.59 -7.97
C GLU A 5 -3.57 9.36 -7.17
N ALA A 6 -2.65 8.54 -7.72
CA ALA A 6 -2.16 7.38 -7.00
C ALA A 6 -1.29 7.79 -5.80
N ILE A 7 -0.55 8.89 -5.95
CA ILE A 7 0.30 9.47 -4.90
C ILE A 7 -0.07 10.93 -4.71
N ASP A 8 -0.29 11.34 -3.47
CA ASP A 8 -0.49 12.75 -3.16
C ASP A 8 0.87 13.44 -3.19
N ARG A 9 1.11 14.21 -4.24
CA ARG A 9 2.42 14.80 -4.47
C ARG A 9 2.86 15.71 -3.33
N ALA A 10 1.91 16.43 -2.73
CA ALA A 10 2.23 17.33 -1.62
C ALA A 10 2.78 16.54 -0.43
N THR A 11 2.22 15.36 -0.14
CA THR A 11 2.70 14.53 0.94
C THR A 11 4.12 14.04 0.68
N PHE A 12 4.40 13.60 -0.55
CA PHE A 12 5.75 13.16 -0.89
C PHE A 12 6.74 14.32 -0.82
N ASP A 13 6.34 15.49 -1.32
CA ASP A 13 7.21 16.68 -1.28
C ASP A 13 7.50 17.10 0.15
N GLU A 14 6.53 16.97 1.05
CA GLU A 14 6.72 17.28 2.45
C GLU A 14 7.70 16.30 3.10
N LEU A 15 7.59 15.03 2.77
CA LEU A 15 8.54 14.03 3.25
C LEU A 15 9.95 14.36 2.77
N ALA A 16 10.09 14.70 1.50
CA ALA A 16 11.39 15.07 0.94
C ALA A 16 11.94 16.33 1.57
N SER A 17 11.07 17.29 1.88
CA SER A 17 11.48 18.54 2.51
C SER A 17 11.97 18.34 3.95
N ASN A 18 11.29 17.44 4.68
CA ASN A 18 11.61 17.21 6.09
C ASN A 18 12.78 16.27 6.30
N ALA A 19 12.87 15.22 5.48
CA ALA A 19 13.87 14.17 5.65
C ALA A 19 15.02 14.21 4.65
N GLY A 20 14.89 15.05 3.61
CA GLY A 20 15.84 15.11 2.53
C GLY A 20 15.36 14.34 1.31
N ALA A 21 15.62 14.92 0.12
CA ALA A 21 15.13 14.33 -1.13
C ALA A 21 15.73 12.95 -1.38
N ASP A 22 17.02 12.78 -1.10
CA ASP A 22 17.68 11.50 -1.33
C ASP A 22 17.11 10.43 -0.40
N PHE A 23 16.88 10.79 0.87
CA PHE A 23 16.31 9.85 1.83
C PHE A 23 14.89 9.45 1.42
N ALA A 24 14.09 10.43 0.98
CA ALA A 24 12.72 10.14 0.54
C ALA A 24 12.72 9.17 -0.63
N ARG A 25 13.65 9.35 -1.59
CA ARG A 25 13.75 8.44 -2.73
C ARG A 25 14.20 7.04 -2.32
N GLU A 26 15.14 6.96 -1.38
CA GLU A 26 15.59 5.65 -0.87
C GLU A 26 14.46 4.94 -0.14
N LEU A 27 13.69 5.68 0.65
CA LEU A 27 12.58 5.10 1.39
C LEU A 27 11.50 4.61 0.41
N ALA A 28 11.24 5.38 -0.65
CA ALA A 28 10.31 4.97 -1.68
C ALA A 28 10.77 3.68 -2.38
N ALA A 29 12.07 3.59 -2.70
CA ALA A 29 12.62 2.39 -3.32
C ALA A 29 12.48 1.18 -2.40
N THR A 30 12.70 1.37 -1.10
CA THR A 30 12.54 0.28 -0.13
C THR A 30 11.08 -0.18 -0.07
N PHE A 31 10.14 0.77 -0.05
CA PHE A 31 8.73 0.41 -0.06
C PHE A 31 8.38 -0.38 -1.31
N LEU A 32 8.88 0.04 -2.48
CA LEU A 32 8.60 -0.65 -3.73
C LEU A 32 9.20 -2.05 -3.76
N ALA A 33 10.31 -2.25 -3.06
CA ALA A 33 10.92 -3.57 -2.95
C ALA A 33 10.15 -4.47 -1.99
N ASP A 34 9.62 -3.90 -0.90
CA ASP A 34 8.98 -4.69 0.16
C ASP A 34 7.50 -4.93 -0.06
N ALA A 35 6.79 -4.00 -0.70
CA ALA A 35 5.34 -4.09 -0.83
C ALA A 35 4.86 -5.36 -1.55
N PRO A 36 5.52 -5.82 -2.62
CA PRO A 36 5.09 -7.08 -3.24
C PRO A 36 5.14 -8.26 -2.28
N THR A 37 6.14 -8.30 -1.39
CA THR A 37 6.22 -9.35 -0.37
C THR A 37 5.05 -9.24 0.61
N MET A 38 4.67 -8.02 0.99
CA MET A 38 3.55 -7.81 1.88
C MET A 38 2.24 -8.25 1.22
N ILE A 39 2.07 -7.95 -0.05
CA ILE A 39 0.86 -8.35 -0.78
C ILE A 39 0.82 -9.87 -0.93
N ALA A 40 1.96 -10.51 -1.20
CA ALA A 40 2.04 -11.96 -1.24
C ALA A 40 1.68 -12.57 0.12
N ALA A 41 2.10 -11.93 1.22
CA ALA A 41 1.77 -12.39 2.56
C ALA A 41 0.27 -12.27 2.84
N LEU A 42 -0.38 -11.21 2.34
CA LEU A 42 -1.83 -11.08 2.44
C LEU A 42 -2.54 -12.24 1.74
N ARG A 43 -2.09 -12.56 0.54
CA ARG A 43 -2.69 -13.63 -0.24
C ARG A 43 -2.47 -14.99 0.44
N ALA A 44 -1.26 -15.23 0.96
CA ALA A 44 -0.96 -16.46 1.67
C ALA A 44 -1.81 -16.61 2.94
N ALA A 45 -1.98 -15.51 3.69
CA ALA A 45 -2.81 -15.52 4.89
C ALA A 45 -4.27 -15.80 4.55
N LEU A 46 -4.74 -15.21 3.44
CA LEU A 46 -6.12 -15.45 2.98
C LEU A 46 -6.33 -16.91 2.67
N GLU A 47 -5.40 -17.54 1.97
CA GLU A 47 -5.49 -18.95 1.59
C GLU A 47 -5.39 -19.85 2.81
N ALA A 48 -4.52 -19.51 3.75
CA ALA A 48 -4.32 -20.32 4.97
C ALA A 48 -5.39 -20.10 6.02
N GLY A 49 -6.19 -19.05 5.89
CA GLY A 49 -7.19 -18.71 6.91
C GLY A 49 -6.59 -18.07 8.15
N ASP A 50 -5.43 -17.43 8.02
CA ASP A 50 -4.72 -16.81 9.14
C ASP A 50 -5.17 -15.35 9.28
N ALA A 51 -6.23 -15.16 10.08
CA ALA A 51 -6.85 -13.85 10.23
C ALA A 51 -5.93 -12.84 10.92
N VAL A 52 -5.10 -13.30 11.85
CA VAL A 52 -4.20 -12.42 12.58
C VAL A 52 -3.11 -11.89 11.65
N ALA A 53 -2.49 -12.78 10.87
CA ALA A 53 -1.45 -12.39 9.91
C ALA A 53 -2.03 -11.47 8.84
N PHE A 54 -3.24 -11.78 8.38
CA PHE A 54 -3.92 -10.96 7.36
C PHE A 54 -4.11 -9.53 7.85
N ARG A 55 -4.66 -9.36 9.04
CA ARG A 55 -4.93 -8.04 9.59
C ARG A 55 -3.64 -7.28 9.87
N ARG A 56 -2.64 -7.96 10.43
CA ARG A 56 -1.37 -7.31 10.77
C ARG A 56 -0.66 -6.80 9.52
N THR A 57 -0.64 -7.61 8.47
CA THR A 57 0.02 -7.22 7.22
C THR A 57 -0.72 -6.08 6.55
N ALA A 58 -2.06 -6.12 6.56
CA ALA A 58 -2.85 -5.03 5.99
C ALA A 58 -2.59 -3.72 6.73
N HIS A 59 -2.47 -3.77 8.05
CA HIS A 59 -2.18 -2.58 8.86
C HIS A 59 -0.82 -1.99 8.49
N SER A 60 0.20 -2.84 8.36
CA SER A 60 1.54 -2.38 8.00
C SER A 60 1.56 -1.74 6.62
N LEU A 61 0.88 -2.36 5.67
CA LEU A 61 0.81 -1.82 4.31
C LEU A 61 0.10 -0.47 4.30
N LYS A 62 -0.98 -0.35 5.07
CA LYS A 62 -1.70 0.92 5.21
C LYS A 62 -0.76 2.03 5.69
N SER A 63 -0.03 1.76 6.77
CA SER A 63 0.88 2.75 7.34
C SER A 63 1.96 3.17 6.35
N ASN A 64 2.55 2.20 5.67
CA ASN A 64 3.59 2.50 4.69
C ASN A 64 3.05 3.31 3.53
N ALA A 65 1.85 2.96 3.04
CA ALA A 65 1.25 3.68 1.93
C ALA A 65 0.98 5.14 2.30
N GLN A 66 0.50 5.38 3.51
CA GLN A 66 0.19 6.74 3.96
C GLN A 66 1.43 7.61 4.06
N THR A 67 2.57 7.02 4.42
CA THR A 67 3.83 7.77 4.51
C THR A 67 4.17 8.47 3.20
N PHE A 68 3.85 7.85 2.08
CA PHE A 68 4.18 8.39 0.76
C PHE A 68 3.02 9.12 0.10
N GLY A 69 1.89 9.24 0.78
CA GLY A 69 0.72 9.86 0.18
C GLY A 69 -0.04 8.94 -0.76
N ALA A 70 0.19 7.63 -0.68
CA ALA A 70 -0.58 6.66 -1.46
C ALA A 70 -1.89 6.38 -0.73
N PHE A 71 -2.74 7.39 -0.64
CA PHE A 71 -3.92 7.33 0.22
C PHE A 71 -4.98 6.36 -0.30
N ALA A 72 -5.11 6.23 -1.62
CA ALA A 72 -6.06 5.27 -2.17
C ALA A 72 -5.63 3.83 -1.86
N LEU A 73 -4.32 3.55 -1.96
CA LEU A 73 -3.79 2.25 -1.57
C LEU A 73 -3.99 2.03 -0.06
N GLY A 74 -3.70 3.06 0.73
CA GLY A 74 -3.90 2.98 2.18
C GLY A 74 -5.34 2.71 2.55
N ALA A 75 -6.29 3.32 1.84
CA ALA A 75 -7.72 3.09 2.08
C ALA A 75 -8.11 1.65 1.76
N LYS A 76 -7.56 1.06 0.70
CA LYS A 76 -7.81 -0.34 0.38
C LYS A 76 -7.25 -1.25 1.45
N ALA A 77 -6.04 -0.97 1.93
CA ALA A 77 -5.42 -1.76 3.00
C ALA A 77 -6.23 -1.64 4.29
N LYS A 78 -6.71 -0.43 4.62
CA LYS A 78 -7.55 -0.22 5.80
C LYS A 78 -8.83 -1.02 5.69
N ALA A 79 -9.43 -1.07 4.50
CA ALA A 79 -10.66 -1.82 4.29
C ALA A 79 -10.44 -3.31 4.55
N LEU A 80 -9.29 -3.87 4.11
CA LEU A 80 -8.97 -5.26 4.40
C LEU A 80 -8.81 -5.49 5.90
N GLU A 81 -8.12 -4.57 6.56
CA GLU A 81 -7.90 -4.66 8.01
C GLU A 81 -9.22 -4.64 8.77
N THR A 82 -10.11 -3.73 8.40
CA THR A 82 -11.39 -3.54 9.09
C THR A 82 -12.39 -4.65 8.77
N THR A 83 -12.47 -5.03 7.49
CA THR A 83 -13.41 -6.04 7.03
C THR A 83 -13.04 -7.43 7.55
N GLY A 84 -11.76 -7.74 7.51
CA GLY A 84 -11.25 -9.01 8.02
C GLY A 84 -11.25 -10.12 6.98
N LEU A 85 -10.51 -11.17 7.31
CA LEU A 85 -10.23 -12.26 6.39
C LEU A 85 -11.50 -12.98 5.91
N ASP A 86 -12.41 -13.26 6.84
CA ASP A 86 -13.58 -14.07 6.49
C ASP A 86 -14.47 -13.38 5.46
N ALA A 87 -14.67 -12.09 5.62
CA ALA A 87 -15.48 -11.32 4.66
C ALA A 87 -14.80 -11.20 3.30
N VAL A 88 -13.47 -11.07 3.29
CA VAL A 88 -12.72 -11.02 2.04
C VAL A 88 -12.82 -12.37 1.32
N ARG A 89 -12.74 -13.48 2.06
CA ARG A 89 -12.91 -14.81 1.47
C ARG A 89 -14.33 -14.99 0.92
N ALA A 90 -15.32 -14.52 1.67
CA ALA A 90 -16.72 -14.61 1.22
C ALA A 90 -16.95 -13.83 -0.07
N ALA A 91 -16.17 -12.76 -0.30
CA ALA A 91 -16.26 -11.98 -1.51
C ALA A 91 -15.38 -12.54 -2.64
N GLY A 92 -14.85 -13.75 -2.48
CA GLY A 92 -14.01 -14.38 -3.50
C GLY A 92 -12.66 -13.73 -3.68
N GLY A 93 -12.19 -12.98 -2.68
CA GLY A 93 -10.90 -12.30 -2.77
C GLY A 93 -10.94 -10.99 -3.54
N ALA A 94 -12.12 -10.52 -3.95
CA ALA A 94 -12.22 -9.29 -4.75
C ALA A 94 -11.61 -8.07 -4.08
N PRO A 95 -11.78 -7.86 -2.76
CA PRO A 95 -11.13 -6.70 -2.12
C PRO A 95 -9.61 -6.75 -2.20
N LEU A 96 -9.01 -7.93 -2.14
CA LEU A 96 -7.57 -8.04 -2.27
C LEU A 96 -7.13 -7.74 -3.70
N ALA A 97 -7.87 -8.22 -4.69
CA ALA A 97 -7.59 -7.89 -6.09
C ALA A 97 -7.66 -6.39 -6.33
N GLY A 98 -8.63 -5.71 -5.69
CA GLY A 98 -8.74 -4.26 -5.77
C GLY A 98 -7.53 -3.55 -5.20
N LEU A 99 -7.02 -4.06 -4.07
CA LEU A 99 -5.80 -3.52 -3.48
C LEU A 99 -4.61 -3.70 -4.41
N GLU A 100 -4.50 -4.87 -5.05
CA GLU A 100 -3.40 -5.14 -5.97
C GLU A 100 -3.40 -4.19 -7.16
N ARG A 101 -4.59 -3.87 -7.69
CA ARG A 101 -4.69 -2.90 -8.78
C ARG A 101 -4.28 -1.50 -8.32
N GLU A 102 -4.70 -1.13 -7.12
CA GLU A 102 -4.35 0.19 -6.59
C GLU A 102 -2.85 0.27 -6.29
N TYR A 103 -2.26 -0.83 -5.83
CA TYR A 103 -0.81 -0.86 -5.64
C TYR A 103 -0.07 -0.65 -6.96
N ALA A 104 -0.54 -1.26 -8.05
CA ALA A 104 0.10 -1.08 -9.35
C ALA A 104 0.12 0.38 -9.77
N ARG A 105 -0.99 1.10 -9.54
CA ARG A 105 -1.05 2.54 -9.83
C ARG A 105 -0.07 3.32 -8.96
N ALA A 106 -0.08 3.05 -7.67
CA ALA A 106 0.79 3.73 -6.73
C ALA A 106 2.26 3.44 -7.03
N ALA A 107 2.58 2.19 -7.38
CA ALA A 107 3.95 1.81 -7.67
C ALA A 107 4.48 2.52 -8.90
N ALA A 108 3.66 2.68 -9.94
CA ALA A 108 4.07 3.39 -11.13
C ALA A 108 4.39 4.85 -10.82
N ALA A 109 3.51 5.51 -10.07
CA ALA A 109 3.71 6.92 -9.71
C ALA A 109 4.89 7.11 -8.78
N LEU A 110 5.00 6.26 -7.76
CA LEU A 110 6.09 6.36 -6.79
C LEU A 110 7.43 6.03 -7.41
N GLY A 111 7.44 5.07 -8.36
CA GLY A 111 8.65 4.71 -9.07
C GLY A 111 9.23 5.88 -9.85
N GLU A 112 8.37 6.72 -10.43
CA GLU A 112 8.85 7.92 -11.12
C GLU A 112 9.45 8.93 -10.14
N LEU A 113 8.80 9.12 -9.00
CA LEU A 113 9.32 10.02 -7.98
C LEU A 113 10.65 9.51 -7.40
N ALA A 114 10.79 8.19 -7.26
CA ALA A 114 12.01 7.59 -6.73
C ALA A 114 13.19 7.73 -7.68
N ARG A 115 12.92 7.79 -8.98
CA ARG A 115 13.98 7.99 -9.96
C ARG A 115 14.43 9.44 -10.07
N GLY A 116 13.67 10.32 -9.48
CA GLY A 116 13.97 11.74 -9.51
C GLY A 116 13.54 12.40 -10.76
#